data_f6f4c55a3b01c426656d208ab92774db
#
_entry.id   f6f4c55a3b01c426656d208ab92774db
#
_cell.length_a   1.000
_cell.length_b   1.000
_cell.length_c   1.000
_cell.angle_alpha   90.00
_cell.angle_beta   90.00
_cell.angle_gamma   90.00
#
_symmetry.space_group_name_H-M   'P 1'
#
loop_
_entity.id
_entity.type
_entity.pdbx_description
1 polymer ?
#
loop_
_entity_poly.entity_id
_entity_poly.type
_entity_poly.pdbx_seq_one_letter_code
_entity_poly.pdbx_strand_id
1 'polypeptide(L)'
;MSDYTLSKTVAQPYEKTVEAVKAGLADQGFGVLTEIDLAATLHTKLGVTIPPQVILGACRPQLAYEAIQADPSIAAVLPCNVVVRTIDDTTTVVEAFDPDAMVNLSPTAGKDDALATIAADARQRLTALLDNLA
;
A
#
# COMPACT_ATOMS: atom_id res chain seq x y z
N MET A 1 12.68 8.83 5.13
CA MET A 1 11.48 8.19 5.72
C MET A 1 10.33 9.16 5.65
N SER A 2 9.20 8.70 5.24
CA SER A 2 8.05 9.55 4.97
C SER A 2 7.06 9.48 6.13
N ASP A 3 6.42 10.61 6.45
CA ASP A 3 5.44 10.68 7.55
C ASP A 3 4.10 10.03 7.19
N TYR A 4 3.89 9.70 5.91
CA TYR A 4 2.62 9.17 5.44
C TYR A 4 2.73 7.74 4.91
N THR A 5 3.88 7.10 5.08
CA THR A 5 4.08 5.73 4.61
C THR A 5 4.68 4.84 5.69
N LEU A 6 4.40 3.55 5.57
CA LEU A 6 5.07 2.48 6.30
C LEU A 6 6.03 1.83 5.30
N SER A 7 7.30 1.66 5.66
CA SER A 7 8.27 1.14 4.70
C SER A 7 9.21 0.12 5.31
N LYS A 8 9.75 -0.73 4.45
CA LYS A 8 10.80 -1.68 4.79
C LYS A 8 11.72 -1.86 3.60
N THR A 9 13.02 -1.82 3.86
CA THR A 9 14.03 -2.18 2.87
C THR A 9 14.42 -3.62 3.10
N VAL A 10 14.37 -4.45 2.05
CA VAL A 10 14.68 -5.87 2.13
C VAL A 10 15.87 -6.21 1.24
N ALA A 11 16.71 -7.13 1.71
CA ALA A 11 17.87 -7.64 0.95
C ALA A 11 17.41 -8.77 0.03
N GLN A 12 16.58 -8.43 -0.96
CA GLN A 12 15.97 -9.40 -1.87
C GLN A 12 15.74 -8.75 -3.23
N PRO A 13 15.92 -9.50 -4.33
CA PRO A 13 15.66 -8.99 -5.68
C PRO A 13 14.22 -8.54 -5.87
N TYR A 14 14.03 -7.60 -6.79
CA TYR A 14 12.74 -6.97 -7.05
C TYR A 14 11.62 -7.98 -7.34
N GLU A 15 11.83 -8.91 -8.29
CA GLU A 15 10.79 -9.85 -8.69
C GLU A 15 10.35 -10.74 -7.53
N LYS A 16 11.31 -11.21 -6.74
CA LYS A 16 10.99 -12.04 -5.56
C LYS A 16 10.24 -11.24 -4.50
N THR A 17 10.60 -9.98 -4.35
CA THR A 17 9.93 -9.11 -3.38
C THR A 17 8.49 -8.83 -3.82
N VAL A 18 8.25 -8.58 -5.10
CA VAL A 18 6.89 -8.39 -5.62
C VAL A 18 6.02 -9.60 -5.31
N GLU A 19 6.52 -10.81 -5.58
CA GLU A 19 5.76 -12.03 -5.29
C GLU A 19 5.51 -12.22 -3.79
N ALA A 20 6.51 -11.93 -2.96
CA ALA A 20 6.37 -12.02 -1.50
C ALA A 20 5.33 -11.02 -0.97
N VAL A 21 5.31 -9.80 -1.53
CA VAL A 21 4.34 -8.77 -1.13
C VAL A 21 2.92 -9.20 -1.52
N LYS A 22 2.73 -9.71 -2.73
CA LYS A 22 1.41 -10.21 -3.17
C LYS A 22 0.91 -11.32 -2.26
N ALA A 23 1.77 -12.30 -1.95
CA ALA A 23 1.42 -13.40 -1.06
C ALA A 23 1.10 -12.90 0.36
N GLY A 24 1.91 -11.99 0.86
CA GLY A 24 1.72 -11.42 2.19
C GLY A 24 0.44 -10.60 2.30
N LEU A 25 0.07 -9.86 1.25
CA LEU A 25 -1.19 -9.14 1.21
C LEU A 25 -2.37 -10.10 1.30
N ALA A 26 -2.33 -11.20 0.53
CA ALA A 26 -3.38 -12.22 0.58
C ALA A 26 -3.50 -12.83 1.98
N ASP A 27 -2.38 -13.11 2.63
CA ASP A 27 -2.35 -13.65 3.99
C ASP A 27 -3.00 -12.68 5.00
N GLN A 28 -2.95 -11.39 4.74
CA GLN A 28 -3.56 -10.38 5.61
C GLN A 28 -5.00 -10.03 5.19
N GLY A 29 -5.56 -10.73 4.22
CA GLY A 29 -6.93 -10.54 3.78
C GLY A 29 -7.12 -9.45 2.73
N PHE A 30 -6.04 -8.93 2.16
CA PHE A 30 -6.12 -7.96 1.07
C PHE A 30 -6.16 -8.65 -0.28
N GLY A 31 -6.99 -8.13 -1.18
CA GLY A 31 -6.94 -8.47 -2.59
C GLY A 31 -6.20 -7.39 -3.36
N VAL A 32 -5.41 -7.79 -4.35
CA VAL A 32 -4.76 -6.83 -5.26
C VAL A 32 -5.75 -6.52 -6.38
N LEU A 33 -6.30 -5.31 -6.36
CA LEU A 33 -7.28 -4.86 -7.34
C LEU A 33 -6.64 -4.30 -8.59
N THR A 34 -5.50 -3.62 -8.44
CA THR A 34 -4.78 -3.00 -9.54
C THR A 34 -3.29 -3.26 -9.39
N GLU A 35 -2.64 -3.37 -10.54
CA GLU A 35 -1.19 -3.52 -10.59
C GLU A 35 -0.70 -2.60 -11.70
N ILE A 36 0.06 -1.57 -11.34
CA ILE A 36 0.55 -0.57 -12.28
C ILE A 36 2.06 -0.68 -12.35
N ASP A 37 2.57 -1.15 -13.48
CA ASP A 37 4.00 -1.13 -13.75
C ASP A 37 4.39 0.31 -14.08
N LEU A 38 4.82 1.04 -13.06
CA LEU A 38 5.08 2.47 -13.22
C LEU A 38 6.27 2.71 -14.14
N ALA A 39 7.31 1.89 -14.05
CA ALA A 39 8.47 2.02 -14.92
C ALA A 39 8.08 1.86 -16.39
N ALA A 40 7.29 0.85 -16.71
CA ALA A 40 6.81 0.62 -18.08
C ALA A 40 5.88 1.74 -18.55
N THR A 41 5.00 2.21 -17.66
CA THR A 41 4.07 3.29 -17.99
C THR A 41 4.81 4.58 -18.33
N LEU A 42 5.79 4.96 -17.54
CA LEU A 42 6.56 6.18 -17.79
C LEU A 42 7.42 6.05 -19.04
N HIS A 43 7.97 4.87 -19.29
CA HIS A 43 8.71 4.64 -20.53
C HIS A 43 7.83 4.81 -21.77
N THR A 44 6.63 4.23 -21.74
CA THR A 44 5.69 4.30 -22.85
C THR A 44 5.21 5.73 -23.10
N LYS A 45 4.93 6.47 -22.03
CA LYS A 45 4.31 7.79 -22.16
C LYS A 45 5.30 8.92 -22.35
N LEU A 46 6.50 8.81 -21.78
CA LEU A 46 7.48 9.89 -21.75
C LEU A 46 8.82 9.52 -22.36
N GLY A 47 9.06 8.23 -22.64
CA GLY A 47 10.36 7.76 -23.11
C GLY A 47 11.45 7.76 -22.04
N VAL A 48 11.09 8.01 -20.77
CA VAL A 48 12.07 8.01 -19.68
C VAL A 48 12.24 6.61 -19.12
N THR A 49 13.40 6.35 -18.53
CA THR A 49 13.69 5.06 -17.88
C THR A 49 13.91 5.30 -16.39
N ILE A 50 13.13 4.63 -15.57
CA ILE A 50 13.35 4.59 -14.13
C ILE A 50 13.63 3.14 -13.72
N PRO A 51 14.24 2.90 -12.54
CA PRO A 51 14.37 1.54 -12.02
C PRO A 51 13.00 0.86 -11.89
N PRO A 52 12.93 -0.48 -11.95
CA PRO A 52 11.67 -1.21 -11.80
C PRO A 52 10.88 -0.77 -10.57
N GLN A 53 9.61 -0.50 -10.79
CA GLN A 53 8.70 -0.03 -9.74
C GLN A 53 7.27 -0.41 -10.12
N VAL A 54 6.52 -0.94 -9.15
CA VAL A 54 5.13 -1.30 -9.33
C VAL A 54 4.29 -0.72 -8.20
N ILE A 55 3.08 -0.28 -8.53
CA ILE A 55 2.09 0.13 -7.55
C ILE A 55 1.02 -0.96 -7.48
N LEU A 56 0.85 -1.55 -6.30
CA LEU A 56 -0.17 -2.56 -6.05
C LEU A 56 -1.30 -1.89 -5.28
N GLY A 57 -2.48 -1.82 -5.89
CA GLY A 57 -3.66 -1.29 -5.21
C GLY A 57 -4.33 -2.42 -4.42
N ALA A 58 -4.13 -2.41 -3.11
CA ALA A 58 -4.62 -3.46 -2.23
C ALA A 58 -5.89 -3.03 -1.52
N CYS A 59 -6.86 -3.94 -1.43
CA CYS A 59 -8.13 -3.66 -0.78
C CYS A 59 -8.56 -4.86 0.08
N ARG A 60 -8.95 -4.57 1.31
CA ARG A 60 -9.66 -5.53 2.14
C ARG A 60 -11.13 -5.14 2.09
N PRO A 61 -11.99 -5.89 1.38
CA PRO A 61 -13.35 -5.43 1.08
C PRO A 61 -14.17 -5.06 2.30
N GLN A 62 -14.03 -5.80 3.39
CA GLN A 62 -14.77 -5.51 4.63
C GLN A 62 -14.40 -4.15 5.19
N LEU A 63 -13.10 -3.81 5.21
CA LEU A 63 -12.63 -2.52 5.70
C LEU A 63 -13.05 -1.39 4.77
N ALA A 64 -12.96 -1.60 3.46
CA ALA A 64 -13.37 -0.62 2.48
C ALA A 64 -14.85 -0.30 2.60
N TYR A 65 -15.69 -1.32 2.77
CA TYR A 65 -17.11 -1.13 2.93
C TYR A 65 -17.44 -0.32 4.18
N GLU A 66 -16.84 -0.67 5.31
CA GLU A 66 -17.03 0.04 6.57
C GLU A 66 -16.55 1.49 6.47
N ALA A 67 -15.42 1.73 5.81
CA ALA A 67 -14.89 3.06 5.64
C ALA A 67 -15.83 3.95 4.81
N ILE A 68 -16.39 3.41 3.74
CA ILE A 68 -17.34 4.14 2.89
C ILE A 68 -18.63 4.45 3.65
N GLN A 69 -19.07 3.54 4.52
CA GLN A 69 -20.23 3.80 5.37
C GLN A 69 -19.98 4.97 6.34
N ALA A 70 -18.76 5.06 6.87
CA ALA A 70 -18.40 6.13 7.80
C ALA A 70 -18.18 7.47 7.07
N ASP A 71 -17.57 7.43 5.89
CA ASP A 71 -17.27 8.64 5.09
C ASP A 71 -17.22 8.25 3.61
N PRO A 72 -18.27 8.53 2.83
CA PRO A 72 -18.28 8.19 1.41
C PRO A 72 -17.12 8.77 0.61
N SER A 73 -16.59 9.92 1.02
CA SER A 73 -15.48 10.59 0.33
C SER A 73 -14.17 9.83 0.47
N ILE A 74 -14.08 8.89 1.42
CA ILE A 74 -12.84 8.14 1.63
C ILE A 74 -12.49 7.27 0.41
N ALA A 75 -13.48 6.96 -0.42
CA ALA A 75 -13.25 6.21 -1.64
C ALA A 75 -12.25 6.90 -2.58
N ALA A 76 -12.14 8.23 -2.50
CA ALA A 76 -11.20 8.98 -3.32
C ALA A 76 -9.74 8.66 -3.00
N VAL A 77 -9.45 8.14 -1.81
CA VAL A 77 -8.09 7.75 -1.39
C VAL A 77 -7.92 6.24 -1.26
N LEU A 78 -8.88 5.48 -1.77
CA LEU A 78 -8.77 4.02 -1.87
C LEU A 78 -8.35 3.64 -3.30
N PRO A 79 -7.76 2.47 -3.53
CA PRO A 79 -7.35 1.46 -2.55
C PRO A 79 -6.09 1.84 -1.79
N CYS A 80 -5.69 1.01 -0.80
CA CYS A 80 -4.42 1.18 -0.13
C CYS A 80 -3.29 0.80 -1.09
N ASN A 81 -2.46 1.74 -1.46
CA ASN A 81 -1.37 1.48 -2.39
C ASN A 81 -0.15 0.94 -1.65
N VAL A 82 0.43 -0.11 -2.22
CA VAL A 82 1.70 -0.67 -1.77
C VAL A 82 2.66 -0.60 -2.94
N VAL A 83 3.76 0.11 -2.78
CA VAL A 83 4.76 0.31 -3.82
C VAL A 83 5.93 -0.61 -3.56
N VAL A 84 6.40 -1.28 -4.61
CA VAL A 84 7.63 -2.06 -4.57
C VAL A 84 8.57 -1.45 -5.59
N ARG A 85 9.74 -0.99 -5.13
CA ARG A 85 10.72 -0.37 -6.03
C ARG A 85 12.12 -0.89 -5.74
N THR A 86 12.89 -1.11 -6.79
CA THR A 86 14.26 -1.57 -6.64
C THR A 86 15.19 -0.43 -6.26
N ILE A 87 16.16 -0.74 -5.39
CA ILE A 87 17.30 0.13 -5.10
C ILE A 87 18.47 -0.30 -5.95
N ASP A 88 18.76 -1.61 -5.96
CA ASP A 88 19.78 -2.25 -6.77
C ASP A 88 19.39 -3.72 -6.99
N ASP A 89 20.31 -4.51 -7.56
CA ASP A 89 20.03 -5.90 -7.94
C ASP A 89 19.65 -6.79 -6.76
N THR A 90 20.00 -6.41 -5.53
CA THR A 90 19.81 -7.23 -4.33
C THR A 90 19.02 -6.54 -3.24
N THR A 91 18.55 -5.31 -3.48
CA THR A 91 17.88 -4.50 -2.46
C THR A 91 16.62 -3.89 -3.03
N THR A 92 15.52 -4.05 -2.31
CA THR A 92 14.21 -3.56 -2.72
C THR A 92 13.54 -2.86 -1.55
N VAL A 93 12.82 -1.77 -1.83
CA VAL A 93 12.01 -1.06 -0.84
C VAL A 93 10.54 -1.39 -1.08
N VAL A 94 9.85 -1.71 0.00
CA VAL A 94 8.39 -1.88 0.02
C VAL A 94 7.81 -0.78 0.89
N GLU A 95 6.86 -0.04 0.34
CA GLU A 95 6.31 1.14 0.99
C GLU A 95 4.80 1.18 0.82
N ALA A 96 4.07 1.17 1.94
CA ALA A 96 2.61 1.22 1.95
C ALA A 96 2.13 2.57 2.44
N PHE A 97 1.04 3.09 1.87
CA PHE A 97 0.40 4.28 2.41
C PHE A 97 -0.11 3.98 3.82
N ASP A 98 0.21 4.84 4.78
CA ASP A 98 -0.19 4.66 6.16
C ASP A 98 -1.69 4.97 6.32
N PRO A 99 -2.51 3.99 6.71
CA PRO A 99 -3.95 4.22 6.90
C PRO A 99 -4.27 5.33 7.91
N ASP A 100 -3.41 5.55 8.91
CA ASP A 100 -3.61 6.65 9.85
C ASP A 100 -3.51 8.02 9.16
N ALA A 101 -2.61 8.14 8.18
CA ALA A 101 -2.51 9.36 7.39
C ALA A 101 -3.77 9.59 6.54
N MET A 102 -4.36 8.51 6.04
CA MET A 102 -5.61 8.60 5.26
C MET A 102 -6.77 9.11 6.13
N VAL A 103 -6.90 8.60 7.35
CA VAL A 103 -7.95 9.02 8.28
C VAL A 103 -7.84 10.50 8.60
N ASN A 104 -6.62 11.01 8.76
CA ASN A 104 -6.39 12.40 9.09
C ASN A 104 -6.86 13.37 7.99
N LEU A 105 -7.08 12.89 6.78
CA LEU A 105 -7.64 13.69 5.68
C LEU A 105 -9.16 13.82 5.77
N SER A 106 -9.84 12.97 6.53
CA SER A 106 -11.29 12.97 6.64
C SER A 106 -11.77 14.07 7.60
N PRO A 107 -12.83 14.82 7.24
CA PRO A 107 -13.40 15.82 8.14
C PRO A 107 -14.04 15.22 9.39
N THR A 108 -14.28 13.90 9.42
CA THR A 108 -14.78 13.19 10.59
C THR A 108 -13.67 12.65 11.49
N ALA A 109 -12.41 12.85 11.11
CA ALA A 109 -11.27 12.38 11.90
C ALA A 109 -11.33 12.96 13.31
N GLY A 110 -11.20 12.08 14.29
CA GLY A 110 -11.27 12.46 15.70
C GLY A 110 -12.68 12.67 16.24
N LYS A 111 -13.70 12.62 15.37
CA LYS A 111 -15.11 12.74 15.78
C LYS A 111 -15.85 11.42 15.69
N ASP A 112 -15.35 10.51 14.89
CA ASP A 112 -15.94 9.20 14.65
C ASP A 112 -14.86 8.16 14.85
N ASP A 113 -15.06 7.30 15.84
CA ASP A 113 -14.12 6.23 16.16
C ASP A 113 -14.11 5.13 15.10
N ALA A 114 -15.13 5.06 14.23
CA ALA A 114 -15.21 4.01 13.21
C ALA A 114 -14.03 4.07 12.24
N LEU A 115 -13.73 5.26 11.68
CA LEU A 115 -12.60 5.40 10.76
C LEU A 115 -11.27 5.12 11.45
N ALA A 116 -11.10 5.58 12.69
CA ALA A 116 -9.88 5.33 13.45
C ALA A 116 -9.68 3.83 13.69
N THR A 117 -10.74 3.11 14.02
CA THR A 117 -10.69 1.65 14.23
C THR A 117 -10.36 0.92 12.94
N ILE A 118 -10.98 1.31 11.82
CA ILE A 118 -10.72 0.73 10.50
C ILE A 118 -9.26 0.95 10.11
N ALA A 119 -8.77 2.17 10.28
CA ALA A 119 -7.39 2.51 9.95
C ALA A 119 -6.39 1.73 10.81
N ALA A 120 -6.68 1.58 12.10
CA ALA A 120 -5.83 0.82 13.01
C ALA A 120 -5.72 -0.65 12.58
N ASP A 121 -6.84 -1.26 12.18
CA ASP A 121 -6.84 -2.64 11.69
C ASP A 121 -6.04 -2.77 10.39
N ALA A 122 -6.26 -1.87 9.44
CA ALA A 122 -5.52 -1.88 8.18
C ALA A 122 -4.02 -1.67 8.43
N ARG A 123 -3.66 -0.73 9.31
CA ARG A 123 -2.27 -0.46 9.63
C ARG A 123 -1.59 -1.66 10.29
N GLN A 124 -2.28 -2.34 11.19
CA GLN A 124 -1.76 -3.55 11.82
C GLN A 124 -1.48 -4.64 10.80
N ARG A 125 -2.38 -4.84 9.84
CA ARG A 125 -2.21 -5.84 8.79
C ARG A 125 -1.06 -5.50 7.83
N LEU A 126 -0.93 -4.23 7.46
CA LEU A 126 0.17 -3.79 6.60
C LEU A 126 1.51 -3.88 7.33
N THR A 127 1.53 -3.56 8.62
CA THR A 127 2.74 -3.70 9.45
C THR A 127 3.15 -5.18 9.53
N ALA A 128 2.18 -6.09 9.73
CA ALA A 128 2.46 -7.52 9.76
C ALA A 128 3.00 -8.01 8.42
N LEU A 129 2.44 -7.53 7.31
CA LEU A 129 2.97 -7.82 5.98
C LEU A 129 4.46 -7.44 5.90
N LEU A 130 4.79 -6.20 6.26
CA LEU A 130 6.17 -5.73 6.17
C LEU A 130 7.10 -6.52 7.09
N ASP A 131 6.67 -6.80 8.32
CA ASP A 131 7.48 -7.53 9.29
C ASP A 131 7.78 -8.96 8.83
N ASN A 132 6.89 -9.55 8.04
CA ASN A 132 7.04 -10.92 7.53
C ASN A 132 7.87 -10.99 6.24
N LEU A 133 8.24 -9.88 5.65
CA LEU A 133 9.13 -9.87 4.48
C LEU A 133 10.57 -10.20 4.89
N ALA A 134 11.25 -10.94 4.03
CA ALA A 134 12.62 -11.38 4.28
C ALA A 134 13.64 -10.24 4.28
#